data_681ccbb5287cf57eadd02d82b23d12eb
#
_entry.id   681ccbb5287cf57eadd02d82b23d12eb
#
_cell.length_a   1.000
_cell.length_b   1.000
_cell.length_c   1.000
_cell.angle_alpha   90.00
_cell.angle_beta   90.00
_cell.angle_gamma   90.00
#
_symmetry.space_group_name_H-M   'P 1'
#
loop_
_entity.id
_entity.type
_entity.pdbx_description
1 polymer ?
#
loop_
_entity_poly.entity_id
_entity_poly.type
_entity_poly.pdbx_seq_one_letter_code
_entity_poly.pdbx_strand_id
1 'polypeptide(L)'
;MKKILAMLCVVAMALCATACGSSSNSSGSDANKSYKIGICQLIQHPALDAATKGFKDYLTEKLGDKVSFTEQNAAGDSATCATICNQFASDNVDLILSNGTAALQAAVSATKTIPILGTSITDYGSALGIDNWTGTTGANVSGTTDLAPLDEQADMINELYPNSKKVGILYCSGEPNSKYQATTITDYLKKLGKTVKEFTFADSNDVASVTKTACGESDVLYGAISLSSLTKVKIEPNKTFACLPLMLSMRPTLFCPFRRTQVPSCSV
;
A
#
# COMPACT_ATOMS: atom_id res chain seq x y z
N MET A 1 70.74 -28.92 17.98
CA MET A 1 69.34 -29.01 17.47
C MET A 1 68.31 -28.36 18.41
N LYS A 2 68.33 -28.59 19.74
CA LYS A 2 67.36 -27.98 20.68
C LYS A 2 67.36 -26.44 20.73
N LYS A 3 68.53 -25.76 20.54
CA LYS A 3 68.65 -24.31 20.57
C LYS A 3 68.12 -23.62 19.30
N ILE A 4 68.23 -24.29 18.16
CA ILE A 4 67.71 -23.80 16.85
C ILE A 4 66.17 -23.86 16.81
N LEU A 5 65.60 -24.90 17.39
CA LEU A 5 64.15 -25.06 17.48
C LEU A 5 63.50 -24.00 18.39
N ALA A 6 64.17 -23.64 19.49
CA ALA A 6 63.70 -22.60 20.39
C ALA A 6 63.74 -21.18 19.73
N MET A 7 64.71 -20.94 18.89
CA MET A 7 64.83 -19.65 18.14
C MET A 7 63.76 -19.52 17.03
N LEU A 8 63.41 -20.61 16.39
CA LEU A 8 62.31 -20.66 15.40
C LEU A 8 60.93 -20.40 16.02
N CYS A 9 60.68 -20.90 17.22
CA CYS A 9 59.44 -20.67 17.94
C CYS A 9 59.27 -19.21 18.40
N VAL A 10 60.35 -18.54 18.76
CA VAL A 10 60.34 -17.10 19.18
C VAL A 10 60.03 -16.19 17.99
N VAL A 11 60.60 -16.50 16.79
CA VAL A 11 60.32 -15.76 15.56
C VAL A 11 58.90 -15.99 15.07
N ALA A 12 58.33 -17.19 15.23
CA ALA A 12 56.97 -17.48 14.88
C ALA A 12 55.94 -16.75 15.79
N MET A 13 56.26 -16.56 17.10
CA MET A 13 55.42 -15.80 18.01
C MET A 13 55.48 -14.28 17.79
N ALA A 14 56.60 -13.77 17.32
CA ALA A 14 56.74 -12.33 16.99
C ALA A 14 55.95 -11.94 15.74
N LEU A 15 55.70 -12.85 14.81
CA LEU A 15 54.91 -12.63 13.60
C LEU A 15 53.37 -12.69 13.87
N CYS A 16 52.93 -13.30 14.97
CA CYS A 16 51.53 -13.32 15.35
C CYS A 16 51.05 -12.08 16.12
N ALA A 17 51.95 -11.28 16.64
CA ALA A 17 51.62 -10.08 17.44
C ALA A 17 51.27 -8.84 16.62
N THR A 18 51.43 -8.87 15.29
CA THR A 18 51.10 -7.72 14.41
C THR A 18 49.75 -7.82 13.74
N ALA A 19 48.94 -8.87 14.04
CA ALA A 19 47.62 -9.09 13.46
C ALA A 19 46.44 -8.64 14.37
N CYS A 20 46.72 -8.08 15.56
CA CYS A 20 45.72 -7.49 16.45
C CYS A 20 45.94 -6.00 16.65
N GLY A 21 45.61 -5.21 15.67
CA GLY A 21 45.70 -3.76 15.78
C GLY A 21 45.04 -3.06 14.61
N SER A 22 43.72 -2.90 14.73
CA SER A 22 42.91 -1.77 14.30
C SER A 22 41.48 -2.22 14.11
N SER A 23 40.74 -2.26 15.19
CA SER A 23 39.33 -1.91 15.09
C SER A 23 39.26 -0.41 14.79
N SER A 24 39.61 -0.05 13.57
CA SER A 24 39.20 1.23 13.03
C SER A 24 37.70 1.11 12.80
N ASN A 25 36.96 1.73 13.69
CA ASN A 25 35.59 2.17 13.47
C ASN A 25 35.64 3.09 12.23
N SER A 26 35.72 2.49 11.05
CA SER A 26 35.54 3.23 9.80
C SER A 26 34.05 3.53 9.67
N SER A 27 33.65 4.64 10.30
CA SER A 27 32.59 5.48 9.76
C SER A 27 33.06 6.00 8.41
N GLY A 28 33.40 5.10 7.51
CA GLY A 28 33.61 5.38 6.11
C GLY A 28 32.23 5.70 5.54
N SER A 29 31.94 6.98 5.40
CA SER A 29 30.93 7.43 4.44
C SER A 29 31.32 6.78 3.12
N ASP A 30 30.50 5.78 2.68
CA ASP A 30 30.60 5.15 1.36
C ASP A 30 30.30 6.21 0.29
N ALA A 31 31.28 7.08 0.03
CA ALA A 31 31.15 8.19 -0.91
C ALA A 31 30.82 7.71 -2.34
N ASN A 32 30.93 6.40 -2.61
CA ASN A 32 30.79 5.80 -3.93
C ASN A 32 29.67 4.73 -4.03
N LYS A 33 28.85 4.54 -2.97
CA LYS A 33 27.78 3.56 -3.01
C LYS A 33 26.62 4.08 -3.86
N SER A 34 26.23 3.33 -4.89
CA SER A 34 25.01 3.55 -5.67
C SER A 34 23.91 2.61 -5.20
N TYR A 35 22.67 3.07 -5.24
CA TYR A 35 21.49 2.34 -4.79
C TYR A 35 20.57 2.01 -5.98
N LYS A 36 20.14 0.77 -6.03
CA LYS A 36 19.16 0.28 -7.02
C LYS A 36 17.83 0.11 -6.31
N ILE A 37 16.81 0.83 -6.73
CA ILE A 37 15.48 0.80 -6.13
C ILE A 37 14.50 0.14 -7.13
N GLY A 38 13.86 -0.94 -6.70
CA GLY A 38 12.73 -1.53 -7.42
C GLY A 38 11.43 -0.86 -6.99
N ILE A 39 10.57 -0.49 -7.94
CA ILE A 39 9.24 0.09 -7.68
C ILE A 39 8.20 -0.79 -8.33
N CYS A 40 7.37 -1.45 -7.51
CA CYS A 40 6.19 -2.18 -7.95
C CYS A 40 4.95 -1.35 -7.68
N GLN A 41 4.35 -0.78 -8.72
CA GLN A 41 3.09 -0.06 -8.63
C GLN A 41 1.95 -0.97 -9.07
N LEU A 42 0.90 -1.09 -8.24
CA LEU A 42 -0.22 -1.99 -8.52
C LEU A 42 -0.94 -1.66 -9.83
N ILE A 43 -1.26 -0.39 -10.03
CA ILE A 43 -2.00 0.08 -11.21
C ILE A 43 -1.62 1.52 -11.54
N GLN A 44 -1.77 1.93 -12.79
CA GLN A 44 -1.65 3.33 -13.17
C GLN A 44 -2.88 4.10 -12.69
N HIS A 45 -2.64 5.05 -11.80
CA HIS A 45 -3.68 5.95 -11.27
C HIS A 45 -3.03 7.23 -10.75
N PRO A 46 -3.62 8.43 -10.97
CA PRO A 46 -2.99 9.70 -10.59
C PRO A 46 -2.49 9.78 -9.15
N ALA A 47 -3.21 9.18 -8.18
CA ALA A 47 -2.78 9.17 -6.78
C ALA A 47 -1.54 8.28 -6.55
N LEU A 48 -1.50 7.09 -7.16
CA LEU A 48 -0.36 6.19 -7.05
C LEU A 48 0.85 6.76 -7.81
N ASP A 49 0.62 7.32 -9.00
CA ASP A 49 1.64 7.98 -9.80
C ASP A 49 2.28 9.14 -9.02
N ALA A 50 1.46 9.95 -8.32
CA ALA A 50 1.93 11.04 -7.48
C ALA A 50 2.78 10.54 -6.29
N ALA A 51 2.37 9.45 -5.64
CA ALA A 51 3.12 8.85 -4.54
C ALA A 51 4.48 8.30 -5.02
N THR A 52 4.49 7.56 -6.14
CA THR A 52 5.72 7.08 -6.78
C THR A 52 6.63 8.24 -7.18
N LYS A 53 6.07 9.28 -7.81
CA LYS A 53 6.83 10.46 -8.21
C LYS A 53 7.45 11.16 -7.01
N GLY A 54 6.67 11.41 -5.94
CA GLY A 54 7.19 12.08 -4.75
C GLY A 54 8.33 11.31 -4.07
N PHE A 55 8.24 9.99 -4.03
CA PHE A 55 9.31 9.13 -3.53
C PHE A 55 10.60 9.26 -4.39
N LYS A 56 10.45 9.18 -5.72
CA LYS A 56 11.59 9.32 -6.65
C LYS A 56 12.22 10.69 -6.58
N ASP A 57 11.40 11.75 -6.57
CA ASP A 57 11.88 13.14 -6.50
C ASP A 57 12.72 13.36 -5.24
N TYR A 58 12.22 12.92 -4.08
CA TYR A 58 12.94 13.06 -2.81
C TYR A 58 14.29 12.33 -2.79
N LEU A 59 14.31 11.07 -3.24
CA LEU A 59 15.57 10.32 -3.26
C LEU A 59 16.56 10.88 -4.29
N THR A 60 16.07 11.34 -5.43
CA THR A 60 16.92 12.01 -6.43
C THR A 60 17.51 13.31 -5.87
N GLU A 61 16.72 14.11 -5.14
CA GLU A 61 17.22 15.32 -4.47
C GLU A 61 18.31 15.01 -3.45
N LYS A 62 18.15 13.92 -2.67
CA LYS A 62 19.09 13.58 -1.59
C LYS A 62 20.32 12.81 -2.05
N LEU A 63 20.21 11.99 -3.07
CA LEU A 63 21.24 11.04 -3.48
C LEU A 63 21.85 11.36 -4.86
N GLY A 64 21.19 12.19 -5.68
CA GLY A 64 21.65 12.54 -7.02
C GLY A 64 21.85 11.30 -7.89
N ASP A 65 22.97 11.23 -8.56
CA ASP A 65 23.32 10.12 -9.47
C ASP A 65 23.63 8.79 -8.75
N LYS A 66 23.58 8.79 -7.41
CA LYS A 66 23.79 7.56 -6.61
C LYS A 66 22.55 6.70 -6.47
N VAL A 67 21.39 7.12 -6.99
CA VAL A 67 20.16 6.33 -6.98
C VAL A 67 19.67 6.06 -8.40
N SER A 68 19.25 4.82 -8.63
CA SER A 68 18.60 4.41 -9.86
C SER A 68 17.28 3.69 -9.55
N PHE A 69 16.30 3.86 -10.42
CA PHE A 69 14.97 3.30 -10.23
C PHE A 69 14.61 2.35 -11.38
N THR A 70 14.10 1.17 -11.03
CA THR A 70 13.42 0.26 -11.95
C THR A 70 11.96 0.23 -11.57
N GLU A 71 11.12 0.93 -12.33
CA GLU A 71 9.68 1.05 -12.07
C GLU A 71 8.90 0.12 -12.99
N GLN A 72 7.98 -0.67 -12.41
CA GLN A 72 7.08 -1.54 -13.15
C GLN A 72 5.65 -1.42 -12.62
N ASN A 73 4.69 -1.48 -13.54
CA ASN A 73 3.27 -1.39 -13.26
C ASN A 73 2.61 -2.76 -13.49
N ALA A 74 1.86 -3.23 -12.49
CA ALA A 74 1.22 -4.54 -12.53
C ALA A 74 -0.17 -4.54 -13.21
N ALA A 75 -0.64 -3.40 -13.70
CA ALA A 75 -1.93 -3.25 -14.38
C ALA A 75 -3.14 -3.78 -13.56
N GLY A 76 -3.06 -3.76 -12.23
CA GLY A 76 -4.10 -4.23 -11.32
C GLY A 76 -4.06 -5.74 -11.05
N ASP A 77 -3.05 -6.46 -11.56
CA ASP A 77 -2.96 -7.91 -11.44
C ASP A 77 -1.96 -8.36 -10.36
N SER A 78 -2.43 -9.13 -9.38
CA SER A 78 -1.62 -9.61 -8.27
C SER A 78 -0.52 -10.60 -8.69
N ALA A 79 -0.76 -11.41 -9.73
CA ALA A 79 0.25 -12.35 -10.22
C ALA A 79 1.38 -11.61 -10.94
N THR A 80 1.05 -10.54 -11.62
CA THR A 80 2.04 -9.62 -12.21
C THR A 80 2.85 -8.92 -11.11
N CYS A 81 2.24 -8.47 -9.99
CA CYS A 81 2.98 -7.97 -8.83
C CYS A 81 4.00 -8.99 -8.32
N ALA A 82 3.60 -10.27 -8.20
CA ALA A 82 4.50 -11.33 -7.75
C ALA A 82 5.68 -11.52 -8.73
N THR A 83 5.43 -11.50 -10.02
CA THR A 83 6.48 -11.60 -11.06
C THR A 83 7.48 -10.44 -10.94
N ILE A 84 6.99 -9.21 -10.82
CA ILE A 84 7.82 -7.99 -10.68
C ILE A 84 8.68 -8.07 -9.41
N CYS A 85 8.08 -8.39 -8.26
CA CYS A 85 8.81 -8.44 -6.99
C CYS A 85 9.83 -9.57 -6.94
N ASN A 86 9.55 -10.74 -7.53
CA ASN A 86 10.52 -11.82 -7.67
C ASN A 86 11.70 -11.41 -8.56
N GLN A 87 11.45 -10.65 -9.63
CA GLN A 87 12.53 -10.11 -10.45
C GLN A 87 13.43 -9.16 -9.63
N PHE A 88 12.84 -8.22 -8.85
CA PHE A 88 13.61 -7.32 -7.99
C PHE A 88 14.44 -8.07 -6.94
N ALA A 89 13.88 -9.14 -6.37
CA ALA A 89 14.62 -9.98 -5.43
C ALA A 89 15.80 -10.69 -6.11
N SER A 90 15.62 -11.19 -7.34
CA SER A 90 16.69 -11.83 -8.13
C SER A 90 17.78 -10.85 -8.55
N ASP A 91 17.40 -9.61 -8.88
CA ASP A 91 18.31 -8.53 -9.27
C ASP A 91 19.06 -7.94 -8.07
N ASN A 92 18.75 -8.39 -6.84
CA ASN A 92 19.32 -7.90 -5.59
C ASN A 92 19.26 -6.37 -5.49
N VAL A 93 18.07 -5.79 -5.68
CA VAL A 93 17.87 -4.35 -5.46
C VAL A 93 18.09 -4.00 -3.98
N ASP A 94 18.51 -2.77 -3.69
CA ASP A 94 18.79 -2.32 -2.32
C ASP A 94 17.51 -2.02 -1.52
N LEU A 95 16.41 -1.73 -2.20
CA LEU A 95 15.11 -1.40 -1.60
C LEU A 95 13.99 -1.69 -2.61
N ILE A 96 12.85 -2.14 -2.11
CA ILE A 96 11.61 -2.24 -2.90
C ILE A 96 10.60 -1.23 -2.38
N LEU A 97 10.10 -0.35 -3.25
CA LEU A 97 8.89 0.42 -3.01
C LEU A 97 7.69 -0.37 -3.53
N SER A 98 6.75 -0.66 -2.65
CA SER A 98 5.47 -1.30 -2.98
C SER A 98 4.35 -0.27 -2.90
N ASN A 99 3.77 0.08 -4.04
CA ASN A 99 2.69 1.05 -4.13
C ASN A 99 1.35 0.33 -4.36
N GLY A 100 0.62 0.13 -3.25
CA GLY A 100 -0.63 -0.62 -3.17
C GLY A 100 -0.51 -1.98 -2.47
N THR A 101 -1.63 -2.45 -1.89
CA THR A 101 -1.68 -3.62 -1.00
C THR A 101 -1.17 -4.91 -1.66
N ALA A 102 -1.61 -5.22 -2.89
CA ALA A 102 -1.15 -6.43 -3.58
C ALA A 102 0.34 -6.38 -3.93
N ALA A 103 0.88 -5.20 -4.25
CA ALA A 103 2.31 -5.01 -4.45
C ALA A 103 3.11 -5.26 -3.16
N LEU A 104 2.59 -4.80 -2.00
CA LEU A 104 3.20 -5.07 -0.70
C LEU A 104 3.22 -6.56 -0.38
N GLN A 105 2.10 -7.25 -0.55
CA GLN A 105 2.00 -8.70 -0.34
C GLN A 105 2.98 -9.47 -1.22
N ALA A 106 3.09 -9.09 -2.48
CA ALA A 106 4.03 -9.68 -3.42
C ALA A 106 5.49 -9.47 -3.00
N ALA A 107 5.87 -8.26 -2.59
CA ALA A 107 7.22 -7.95 -2.15
C ALA A 107 7.62 -8.72 -0.88
N VAL A 108 6.72 -8.79 0.11
CA VAL A 108 6.94 -9.56 1.36
C VAL A 108 7.06 -11.06 1.10
N SER A 109 6.37 -11.56 0.08
CA SER A 109 6.49 -12.96 -0.35
C SER A 109 7.81 -13.23 -1.06
N ALA A 110 8.30 -12.28 -1.88
CA ALA A 110 9.48 -12.42 -2.70
C ALA A 110 10.80 -12.34 -1.90
N THR A 111 10.85 -11.57 -0.81
CA THR A 111 12.09 -11.39 -0.02
C THR A 111 11.83 -11.18 1.46
N LYS A 112 12.76 -11.68 2.29
CA LYS A 112 12.79 -11.46 3.74
C LYS A 112 13.98 -10.59 4.19
N THR A 113 14.84 -10.19 3.25
CA THR A 113 16.09 -9.50 3.55
C THR A 113 16.18 -8.11 2.92
N ILE A 114 15.67 -7.94 1.70
CA ILE A 114 15.63 -6.63 1.05
C ILE A 114 14.60 -5.75 1.79
N PRO A 115 14.96 -4.54 2.25
CA PRO A 115 14.02 -3.61 2.84
C PRO A 115 12.86 -3.30 1.90
N ILE A 116 11.64 -3.24 2.44
CA ILE A 116 10.42 -2.93 1.70
C ILE A 116 9.77 -1.70 2.31
N LEU A 117 9.49 -0.70 1.49
CA LEU A 117 8.65 0.44 1.86
C LEU A 117 7.30 0.33 1.17
N GLY A 118 6.22 0.39 1.96
CA GLY A 118 4.86 0.44 1.45
C GLY A 118 4.36 1.88 1.37
N THR A 119 3.64 2.20 0.32
CA THR A 119 2.83 3.42 0.20
C THR A 119 1.47 3.06 -0.42
N SER A 120 0.46 3.88 -0.19
CA SER A 120 -0.92 3.58 -0.59
C SER A 120 -1.40 2.25 0.00
N ILE A 121 -1.09 2.03 1.27
CA ILE A 121 -1.47 0.84 2.03
C ILE A 121 -2.53 1.25 3.05
N THR A 122 -3.71 0.68 2.93
CA THR A 122 -4.83 1.00 3.82
C THR A 122 -4.55 0.54 5.24
N ASP A 123 -4.20 -0.73 5.43
CA ASP A 123 -3.90 -1.30 6.75
C ASP A 123 -2.86 -2.42 6.61
N TYR A 124 -1.75 -2.28 7.34
CA TYR A 124 -0.66 -3.25 7.28
C TYR A 124 -0.99 -4.56 8.00
N GLY A 125 -1.80 -4.51 9.06
CA GLY A 125 -2.22 -5.70 9.78
C GLY A 125 -3.01 -6.64 8.89
N SER A 126 -4.06 -6.14 8.25
CA SER A 126 -4.88 -6.92 7.32
C SER A 126 -4.11 -7.31 6.05
N ALA A 127 -3.28 -6.41 5.50
CA ALA A 127 -2.50 -6.68 4.30
C ALA A 127 -1.52 -7.84 4.48
N LEU A 128 -0.92 -7.95 5.67
CA LEU A 128 0.12 -8.95 5.99
C LEU A 128 -0.40 -10.12 6.83
N GLY A 129 -1.70 -10.15 7.19
CA GLY A 129 -2.29 -11.18 8.02
C GLY A 129 -1.71 -11.20 9.44
N ILE A 130 -1.42 -10.03 10.02
CA ILE A 130 -0.86 -9.92 11.37
C ILE A 130 -2.00 -9.80 12.37
N ASP A 131 -2.20 -10.87 13.16
CA ASP A 131 -3.15 -10.85 14.25
C ASP A 131 -2.68 -9.89 15.35
N ASN A 132 -3.63 -9.22 16.00
CA ASN A 132 -3.35 -8.26 17.08
C ASN A 132 -2.35 -7.16 16.68
N TRP A 133 -2.60 -6.54 15.52
CA TRP A 133 -1.77 -5.48 14.96
C TRP A 133 -1.49 -4.36 15.97
N THR A 134 -0.21 -4.07 16.21
CA THR A 134 0.25 -3.06 17.19
C THR A 134 1.02 -1.91 16.54
N GLY A 135 0.98 -1.80 15.19
CA GLY A 135 1.72 -0.78 14.46
C GLY A 135 3.14 -1.20 14.05
N THR A 136 3.52 -2.46 14.31
CA THR A 136 4.86 -2.97 13.97
C THR A 136 4.75 -4.27 13.19
N THR A 137 5.39 -4.34 12.02
CA THR A 137 5.34 -5.54 11.17
C THR A 137 6.20 -6.69 11.68
N GLY A 138 7.24 -6.41 12.46
CA GLY A 138 8.21 -7.41 12.91
C GLY A 138 9.06 -8.02 11.78
N ALA A 139 9.06 -7.40 10.59
CA ALA A 139 9.72 -7.88 9.37
C ALA A 139 10.51 -6.74 8.69
N ASN A 140 11.07 -7.04 7.52
CA ASN A 140 11.80 -6.08 6.67
C ASN A 140 10.88 -5.06 5.97
N VAL A 141 9.77 -4.68 6.58
CA VAL A 141 8.73 -3.82 6.02
C VAL A 141 8.51 -2.59 6.90
N SER A 142 8.42 -1.43 6.27
CA SER A 142 7.94 -0.17 6.84
C SER A 142 7.15 0.60 5.80
N GLY A 143 6.60 1.75 6.14
CA GLY A 143 5.93 2.61 5.16
C GLY A 143 4.86 3.50 5.77
N THR A 144 3.96 3.98 4.92
CA THR A 144 2.87 4.88 5.26
C THR A 144 1.51 4.25 4.99
N THR A 145 0.50 4.62 5.79
CA THR A 145 -0.90 4.26 5.53
C THR A 145 -1.64 5.43 4.88
N ASP A 146 -2.61 5.11 4.05
CA ASP A 146 -3.58 6.03 3.47
C ASP A 146 -5.01 5.79 3.98
N LEU A 147 -5.14 5.04 5.08
CA LEU A 147 -6.44 4.76 5.68
C LEU A 147 -7.18 6.06 6.03
N ALA A 148 -8.33 6.22 5.40
CA ALA A 148 -9.22 7.34 5.70
C ALA A 148 -9.91 7.17 7.07
N PRO A 149 -10.34 8.24 7.74
CA PRO A 149 -11.09 8.18 8.99
C PRO A 149 -12.49 7.60 8.73
N LEU A 150 -12.67 6.31 8.92
CA LEU A 150 -13.89 5.57 8.58
C LEU A 150 -15.08 5.92 9.51
N ASP A 151 -14.82 6.32 10.75
CA ASP A 151 -15.79 6.86 11.68
C ASP A 151 -16.37 8.18 11.17
N GLU A 152 -15.52 9.13 10.76
CA GLU A 152 -15.97 10.40 10.19
C GLU A 152 -16.75 10.18 8.88
N GLN A 153 -16.38 9.17 8.10
CA GLN A 153 -17.13 8.81 6.88
C GLN A 153 -18.52 8.25 7.22
N ALA A 154 -18.65 7.46 8.26
CA ALA A 154 -19.94 6.97 8.74
C ALA A 154 -20.84 8.12 9.26
N ASP A 155 -20.25 9.04 10.03
CA ASP A 155 -20.94 10.24 10.50
C ASP A 155 -21.40 11.11 9.34
N MET A 156 -20.58 11.31 8.32
CA MET A 156 -20.91 12.07 7.13
C MET A 156 -22.07 11.41 6.35
N ILE A 157 -22.10 10.07 6.22
CA ILE A 157 -23.26 9.38 5.61
C ILE A 157 -24.53 9.68 6.42
N ASN A 158 -24.44 9.67 7.75
CA ASN A 158 -25.58 9.95 8.61
C ASN A 158 -26.06 11.41 8.51
N GLU A 159 -25.13 12.36 8.41
CA GLU A 159 -25.44 13.79 8.24
C GLU A 159 -26.06 14.09 6.87
N LEU A 160 -25.46 13.59 5.79
CA LEU A 160 -25.93 13.84 4.43
C LEU A 160 -27.24 13.11 4.10
N TYR A 161 -27.48 11.96 4.71
CA TYR A 161 -28.64 11.10 4.48
C TYR A 161 -29.31 10.68 5.80
N PRO A 162 -29.83 11.63 6.58
CA PRO A 162 -30.35 11.36 7.93
C PRO A 162 -31.54 10.40 7.92
N ASN A 163 -32.32 10.38 6.83
CA ASN A 163 -33.51 9.52 6.69
C ASN A 163 -33.18 8.15 6.12
N SER A 164 -31.93 7.88 5.72
CA SER A 164 -31.53 6.56 5.23
C SER A 164 -31.50 5.57 6.38
N LYS A 165 -32.08 4.39 6.17
CA LYS A 165 -32.07 3.29 7.14
C LYS A 165 -31.17 2.15 6.67
N LYS A 166 -31.12 1.90 5.36
CA LYS A 166 -30.40 0.79 4.76
C LYS A 166 -29.18 1.32 4.01
N VAL A 167 -27.99 0.97 4.48
CA VAL A 167 -26.72 1.28 3.82
C VAL A 167 -26.16 0.01 3.21
N GLY A 168 -25.93 0.02 1.90
CA GLY A 168 -25.24 -1.05 1.19
C GLY A 168 -23.73 -0.76 1.17
N ILE A 169 -22.92 -1.77 1.48
CA ILE A 169 -21.46 -1.69 1.36
C ILE A 169 -21.03 -2.53 0.16
N LEU A 170 -20.47 -1.88 -0.84
CA LEU A 170 -19.97 -2.54 -2.05
C LEU A 170 -18.45 -2.67 -1.99
N TYR A 171 -17.91 -3.90 -2.09
CA TYR A 171 -16.46 -4.11 -2.06
C TYR A 171 -16.01 -5.37 -2.79
N CYS A 172 -14.70 -5.42 -3.12
CA CYS A 172 -14.06 -6.59 -3.70
C CYS A 172 -13.66 -7.58 -2.60
N SER A 173 -14.21 -8.79 -2.64
CA SER A 173 -13.92 -9.84 -1.66
C SER A 173 -12.48 -10.37 -1.72
N GLY A 174 -11.82 -10.23 -2.86
CA GLY A 174 -10.42 -10.62 -3.07
C GLY A 174 -9.38 -9.61 -2.56
N GLU A 175 -9.83 -8.43 -2.10
CA GLU A 175 -8.93 -7.35 -1.65
C GLU A 175 -8.98 -7.19 -0.12
N PRO A 176 -7.90 -7.51 0.63
CA PRO A 176 -7.89 -7.40 2.10
C PRO A 176 -8.17 -5.98 2.60
N ASN A 177 -7.65 -4.96 1.92
CA ASN A 177 -7.88 -3.56 2.23
C ASN A 177 -9.36 -3.16 2.07
N SER A 178 -10.02 -3.62 1.01
CA SER A 178 -11.45 -3.37 0.76
C SER A 178 -12.31 -4.04 1.83
N LYS A 179 -12.00 -5.28 2.18
CA LYS A 179 -12.66 -6.02 3.26
C LYS A 179 -12.49 -5.35 4.62
N TYR A 180 -11.26 -4.90 4.95
CA TYR A 180 -10.97 -4.18 6.19
C TYR A 180 -11.85 -2.92 6.31
N GLN A 181 -11.88 -2.08 5.27
CA GLN A 181 -12.70 -0.88 5.24
C GLN A 181 -14.20 -1.21 5.38
N ALA A 182 -14.70 -2.20 4.63
CA ALA A 182 -16.09 -2.62 4.67
C ALA A 182 -16.51 -3.08 6.06
N THR A 183 -15.70 -3.91 6.72
CA THR A 183 -15.96 -4.40 8.08
C THR A 183 -15.97 -3.24 9.08
N THR A 184 -14.96 -2.40 9.05
CA THR A 184 -14.79 -1.30 10.00
C THR A 184 -15.91 -0.27 9.88
N ILE A 185 -16.25 0.18 8.66
CA ILE A 185 -17.33 1.16 8.49
C ILE A 185 -18.71 0.55 8.81
N THR A 186 -18.90 -0.73 8.57
CA THR A 186 -20.13 -1.46 8.96
C THR A 186 -20.38 -1.33 10.47
N ASP A 187 -19.33 -1.49 11.28
CA ASP A 187 -19.46 -1.39 12.73
C ASP A 187 -19.82 0.04 13.18
N TYR A 188 -19.24 1.05 12.55
CA TYR A 188 -19.62 2.45 12.83
C TYR A 188 -21.06 2.76 12.41
N LEU A 189 -21.47 2.36 11.22
CA LEU A 189 -22.83 2.58 10.73
C LEU A 189 -23.89 1.87 11.59
N LYS A 190 -23.60 0.66 12.07
CA LYS A 190 -24.49 -0.05 13.01
C LYS A 190 -24.60 0.69 14.34
N LYS A 191 -23.53 1.28 14.89
CA LYS A 191 -23.58 2.12 16.09
C LYS A 191 -24.47 3.35 15.88
N LEU A 192 -24.54 3.88 14.65
CA LEU A 192 -25.43 4.98 14.26
C LEU A 192 -26.87 4.53 13.98
N GLY A 193 -27.22 3.27 14.23
CA GLY A 193 -28.56 2.72 14.06
C GLY A 193 -28.93 2.37 12.62
N LYS A 194 -27.97 2.30 11.70
CA LYS A 194 -28.21 1.91 10.32
C LYS A 194 -28.26 0.38 10.18
N THR A 195 -29.10 -0.10 9.27
CA THR A 195 -29.07 -1.49 8.81
C THR A 195 -28.07 -1.57 7.66
N VAL A 196 -27.07 -2.43 7.79
CA VAL A 196 -25.99 -2.57 6.79
C VAL A 196 -26.12 -3.90 6.08
N LYS A 197 -26.02 -3.88 4.74
CA LYS A 197 -25.93 -5.07 3.89
C LYS A 197 -24.68 -4.98 3.02
N GLU A 198 -23.89 -6.05 3.03
CA GLU A 198 -22.70 -6.16 2.21
C GLU A 198 -23.03 -6.74 0.83
N PHE A 199 -22.41 -6.18 -0.20
CA PHE A 199 -22.50 -6.62 -1.59
C PHE A 199 -21.08 -6.80 -2.11
N THR A 200 -20.69 -8.03 -2.39
CA THR A 200 -19.34 -8.37 -2.79
C THR A 200 -19.26 -8.78 -4.25
N PHE A 201 -18.17 -8.44 -4.89
CA PHE A 201 -17.81 -8.97 -6.19
C PHE A 201 -16.38 -9.57 -6.10
N ALA A 202 -16.10 -10.57 -6.94
CA ALA A 202 -14.79 -11.22 -6.95
C ALA A 202 -13.82 -10.51 -7.89
N ASP A 203 -14.32 -10.05 -9.02
CA ASP A 203 -13.56 -9.34 -10.04
C ASP A 203 -14.38 -8.21 -10.68
N SER A 204 -13.71 -7.47 -11.55
CA SER A 204 -14.30 -6.28 -12.19
C SER A 204 -15.45 -6.56 -13.16
N ASN A 205 -15.69 -7.80 -13.57
CA ASN A 205 -16.78 -8.14 -14.51
C ASN A 205 -18.14 -8.14 -13.79
N ASP A 206 -18.12 -8.49 -12.50
CA ASP A 206 -19.35 -8.58 -11.68
C ASP A 206 -19.78 -7.24 -11.09
N VAL A 207 -18.91 -6.23 -11.09
CA VAL A 207 -19.18 -4.92 -10.45
C VAL A 207 -20.51 -4.32 -10.88
N ALA A 208 -20.82 -4.32 -12.19
CA ALA A 208 -22.03 -3.68 -12.69
C ALA A 208 -23.31 -4.39 -12.23
N SER A 209 -23.33 -5.73 -12.23
CA SER A 209 -24.48 -6.53 -11.81
C SER A 209 -24.73 -6.42 -10.31
N VAL A 210 -23.64 -6.52 -9.51
CA VAL A 210 -23.70 -6.40 -8.06
C VAL A 210 -24.12 -4.97 -7.64
N THR A 211 -23.58 -3.93 -8.30
CA THR A 211 -23.98 -2.54 -8.06
C THR A 211 -25.48 -2.33 -8.33
N LYS A 212 -26.01 -2.89 -9.41
CA LYS A 212 -27.43 -2.79 -9.73
C LYS A 212 -28.30 -3.41 -8.62
N THR A 213 -27.92 -4.60 -8.15
CA THR A 213 -28.61 -5.26 -7.03
C THR A 213 -28.53 -4.42 -5.76
N ALA A 214 -27.34 -3.94 -5.42
CA ALA A 214 -27.11 -3.10 -4.24
C ALA A 214 -27.94 -1.80 -4.28
N CYS A 215 -28.03 -1.15 -5.43
CA CYS A 215 -28.90 0.01 -5.64
C CYS A 215 -30.40 -0.30 -5.44
N GLY A 216 -30.85 -1.50 -5.78
CA GLY A 216 -32.24 -1.92 -5.58
C GLY A 216 -32.62 -2.13 -4.11
N GLU A 217 -31.65 -2.49 -3.27
CA GLU A 217 -31.87 -2.95 -1.90
C GLU A 217 -31.44 -1.95 -0.82
N SER A 218 -30.77 -0.86 -1.19
CA SER A 218 -30.20 0.12 -0.27
C SER A 218 -30.74 1.53 -0.52
N ASP A 219 -30.81 2.34 0.55
CA ASP A 219 -31.11 3.77 0.47
C ASP A 219 -29.87 4.57 0.06
N VAL A 220 -28.70 4.15 0.55
CA VAL A 220 -27.38 4.72 0.26
C VAL A 220 -26.40 3.57 0.00
N LEU A 221 -25.51 3.75 -0.98
CA LEU A 221 -24.38 2.85 -1.19
C LEU A 221 -23.07 3.51 -0.76
N TYR A 222 -22.27 2.78 -0.02
CA TYR A 222 -20.88 3.08 0.28
C TYR A 222 -19.97 2.12 -0.47
N GLY A 223 -18.97 2.66 -1.18
CA GLY A 223 -17.99 1.86 -1.91
C GLY A 223 -16.67 1.77 -1.14
N ALA A 224 -16.39 0.62 -0.55
CA ALA A 224 -15.05 0.26 -0.04
C ALA A 224 -14.31 -0.50 -1.14
N ILE A 225 -14.07 0.16 -2.26
CA ILE A 225 -13.56 -0.44 -3.49
C ILE A 225 -12.24 0.20 -3.91
N SER A 226 -11.38 -0.62 -4.52
CA SER A 226 -10.15 -0.11 -5.12
C SER A 226 -10.44 0.80 -6.31
N LEU A 227 -9.48 1.66 -6.62
CA LEU A 227 -9.57 2.61 -7.72
C LEU A 227 -9.81 1.93 -9.07
N SER A 228 -9.31 0.72 -9.28
CA SER A 228 -9.51 -0.07 -10.51
C SER A 228 -10.96 -0.51 -10.70
N SER A 229 -11.67 -0.79 -9.61
CA SER A 229 -13.07 -1.20 -9.64
C SER A 229 -14.03 -0.02 -9.72
N LEU A 230 -13.64 1.13 -9.18
CA LEU A 230 -14.48 2.34 -9.11
C LEU A 230 -14.93 2.82 -10.49
N THR A 231 -14.06 2.78 -11.49
CA THR A 231 -14.36 3.25 -12.85
C THR A 231 -15.43 2.43 -13.57
N LYS A 232 -15.73 1.23 -13.07
CA LYS A 232 -16.73 0.30 -13.63
C LYS A 232 -18.09 0.38 -12.93
N VAL A 233 -18.19 1.12 -11.83
CA VAL A 233 -19.45 1.33 -11.11
C VAL A 233 -20.35 2.25 -11.92
N LYS A 234 -21.45 1.70 -12.48
CA LYS A 234 -22.49 2.47 -13.14
C LYS A 234 -23.67 2.67 -12.21
N ILE A 235 -23.94 3.93 -11.86
CA ILE A 235 -25.03 4.30 -10.97
C ILE A 235 -26.22 4.76 -11.79
N GLU A 236 -27.41 4.23 -11.47
CA GLU A 236 -28.64 4.68 -12.12
C GLU A 236 -29.03 6.09 -11.64
N PRO A 237 -29.63 6.94 -12.51
CA PRO A 237 -29.82 8.38 -12.24
C PRO A 237 -30.67 8.75 -11.02
N ASN A 238 -31.34 7.78 -10.41
CA ASN A 238 -32.33 7.99 -9.33
C ASN A 238 -31.87 7.47 -7.95
N LYS A 239 -30.64 7.00 -7.83
CA LYS A 239 -30.11 6.44 -6.58
C LYS A 239 -28.96 7.30 -6.06
N THR A 240 -28.90 7.41 -4.75
CA THR A 240 -27.83 8.14 -4.08
C THR A 240 -26.67 7.20 -3.82
N PHE A 241 -25.51 7.55 -4.32
CA PHE A 241 -24.26 6.85 -4.11
C PHE A 241 -23.29 7.78 -3.39
N ALA A 242 -22.94 7.43 -2.17
CA ALA A 242 -21.84 8.04 -1.47
C ALA A 242 -20.58 7.22 -1.80
N CYS A 243 -19.95 7.49 -2.93
CA CYS A 243 -18.60 7.05 -3.16
C CYS A 243 -17.67 8.04 -2.48
N LEU A 244 -17.14 7.64 -1.35
CA LEU A 244 -16.02 8.36 -0.73
C LEU A 244 -14.74 7.66 -1.20
N PRO A 245 -14.10 8.21 -2.24
CA PRO A 245 -12.80 7.69 -2.64
C PRO A 245 -11.80 7.95 -1.52
N LEU A 246 -10.81 7.11 -1.41
CA LEU A 246 -9.59 7.21 -0.59
C LEU A 246 -8.88 8.59 -0.61
N MET A 247 -9.42 9.58 -1.33
CA MET A 247 -8.78 10.86 -1.61
C MET A 247 -9.06 11.98 -0.61
N LEU A 248 -9.77 11.75 0.50
CA LEU A 248 -10.05 12.84 1.46
C LEU A 248 -8.88 13.19 2.39
N SER A 249 -7.73 12.54 2.28
CA SER A 249 -6.54 13.00 3.03
C SER A 249 -5.83 14.21 2.38
N MET A 250 -6.29 14.70 1.22
CA MET A 250 -5.56 15.74 0.47
C MET A 250 -6.31 17.06 0.21
N ARG A 251 -7.35 17.42 0.87
CA ARG A 251 -7.91 18.79 1.08
C ARG A 251 -9.44 18.77 1.27
N PRO A 252 -9.99 19.60 2.16
CA PRO A 252 -11.43 19.64 2.49
C PRO A 252 -12.30 20.38 1.46
N THR A 253 -11.90 20.57 0.21
CA THR A 253 -12.58 21.46 -0.73
C THR A 253 -13.17 20.78 -1.97
N LEU A 254 -13.17 19.45 -2.09
CA LEU A 254 -13.84 18.77 -3.20
C LEU A 254 -14.92 17.79 -2.70
N PHE A 255 -15.90 18.35 -2.01
CA PHE A 255 -17.20 17.73 -1.85
C PHE A 255 -17.99 17.95 -3.14
N CYS A 256 -18.22 16.91 -3.92
CA CYS A 256 -19.25 16.91 -4.95
C CYS A 256 -20.47 16.15 -4.41
N PRO A 257 -21.45 16.82 -3.77
CA PRO A 257 -22.75 16.22 -3.55
C PRO A 257 -23.43 16.14 -4.92
N PHE A 258 -23.50 14.95 -5.49
CA PHE A 258 -24.26 14.71 -6.71
C PHE A 258 -25.76 14.92 -6.40
N ARG A 259 -26.21 16.16 -6.40
CA ARG A 259 -27.62 16.51 -6.50
C ARG A 259 -27.96 16.68 -7.97
N ARG A 260 -29.05 16.02 -8.39
CA ARG A 260 -29.67 16.22 -9.70
C ARG A 260 -29.68 17.69 -10.12
N THR A 261 -28.92 18.07 -11.06
CA THR A 261 -29.08 19.01 -12.17
C THR A 261 -27.69 19.48 -12.58
N GLN A 262 -27.32 19.19 -13.81
CA GLN A 262 -26.07 19.51 -14.46
C GLN A 262 -24.95 18.50 -14.30
N VAL A 263 -24.79 17.69 -15.33
CA VAL A 263 -23.59 16.96 -15.67
C VAL A 263 -22.63 17.97 -16.32
N PRO A 264 -21.53 18.36 -15.67
CA PRO A 264 -20.38 18.79 -16.43
C PRO A 264 -19.62 17.50 -16.80
N SER A 265 -19.38 17.30 -18.07
CA SER A 265 -18.46 16.32 -18.59
C SER A 265 -17.13 16.44 -17.86
N CYS A 266 -16.80 15.52 -16.94
CA CYS A 266 -15.42 15.29 -16.56
C CYS A 266 -14.75 14.60 -17.74
N SER A 267 -14.15 15.38 -18.62
CA SER A 267 -13.07 14.93 -19.48
C SER A 267 -11.83 14.79 -18.60
N VAL A 268 -11.25 13.60 -18.64
CA VAL A 268 -9.98 13.19 -18.04
C VAL A 268 -8.84 14.06 -18.51
#